data_df2e94a3eb5becedf7f142198cee83f3
#
_entry.id   df2e94a3eb5becedf7f142198cee83f3
#
_cell.length_a   1.000
_cell.length_b   1.000
_cell.length_c   1.000
_cell.angle_alpha   90.00
_cell.angle_beta   90.00
_cell.angle_gamma   90.00
#
_symmetry.space_group_name_H-M   'P 1'
#
loop_
_entity.id
_entity.type
_entity.pdbx_description
1 polymer ?
#
loop_
_entity_poly.entity_id
_entity_poly.type
_entity_poly.pdbx_seq_one_letter_code
_entity_poly.pdbx_strand_id
1 'polypeptide(L)'
;MNANEVIANLALEHLGHDKGDYAVVHPNDHVNASQSTNDVYPSALRLALWEKSGQLQPQLTALRQSLEAKAEQFAGILKIGRTQLQDAVPMTLGQEFAAFASMLAADERRLAQAREELTEVNLGGTAIGTGINAPAGYAEQVCRRPVSYTHLRAHETPEH
;
A
#
# COMPACT_ATOMS: atom_id res chain seq x y z
N MET A 1 -15.72 -13.22 -7.34
CA MET A 1 -16.10 -14.51 -8.00
C MET A 1 -14.97 -15.01 -8.88
N ASN A 2 -14.57 -14.31 -9.93
CA ASN A 2 -13.58 -14.79 -10.90
C ASN A 2 -12.23 -15.24 -10.28
N ALA A 3 -11.67 -14.47 -9.35
CA ALA A 3 -10.44 -14.86 -8.64
C ALA A 3 -10.60 -16.16 -7.85
N ASN A 4 -11.77 -16.37 -7.21
CA ASN A 4 -12.03 -17.57 -6.44
C ASN A 4 -12.15 -18.82 -7.35
N GLU A 5 -12.71 -18.68 -8.56
CA GLU A 5 -12.76 -19.76 -9.54
C GLU A 5 -11.36 -20.15 -10.05
N VAL A 6 -10.50 -19.14 -10.30
CA VAL A 6 -9.11 -19.41 -10.68
C VAL A 6 -8.37 -20.14 -9.56
N ILE A 7 -8.50 -19.69 -8.31
CA ILE A 7 -7.86 -20.32 -7.15
C ILE A 7 -8.39 -21.75 -6.94
N ALA A 8 -9.70 -21.96 -7.05
CA ALA A 8 -10.29 -23.29 -6.93
C ALA A 8 -9.75 -24.24 -8.00
N ASN A 9 -9.65 -23.80 -9.25
CA ASN A 9 -9.13 -24.62 -10.34
C ASN A 9 -7.63 -24.92 -10.19
N LEU A 10 -6.82 -23.98 -9.71
CA LEU A 10 -5.41 -24.22 -9.40
C LEU A 10 -5.26 -25.23 -8.26
N ALA A 11 -6.11 -25.17 -7.24
CA ALA A 11 -6.12 -26.13 -6.16
C ALA A 11 -6.52 -27.53 -6.64
N LEU A 12 -7.53 -27.63 -7.53
CA LEU A 12 -7.93 -28.89 -8.14
C LEU A 12 -6.80 -29.53 -8.95
N GLU A 13 -6.13 -28.75 -9.80
CA GLU A 13 -4.95 -29.24 -10.55
C GLU A 13 -3.85 -29.74 -9.63
N HIS A 14 -3.57 -29.01 -8.53
CA HIS A 14 -2.56 -29.43 -7.54
C HIS A 14 -2.94 -30.72 -6.82
N LEU A 15 -4.23 -30.99 -6.64
CA LEU A 15 -4.77 -32.20 -6.04
C LEU A 15 -4.91 -33.37 -7.05
N GLY A 16 -4.62 -33.16 -8.33
CA GLY A 16 -4.75 -34.16 -9.38
C GLY A 16 -6.18 -34.35 -9.91
N HIS A 17 -7.04 -33.38 -9.71
CA HIS A 17 -8.42 -33.33 -10.22
C HIS A 17 -8.56 -32.47 -11.48
N ASP A 18 -9.61 -32.68 -12.24
CA ASP A 18 -9.94 -31.85 -13.40
C ASP A 18 -10.47 -30.48 -12.95
N LYS A 19 -10.21 -29.46 -13.78
CA LYS A 19 -10.81 -28.13 -13.59
C LYS A 19 -12.32 -28.21 -13.63
N GLY A 20 -12.98 -27.54 -12.70
CA GLY A 20 -14.44 -27.55 -12.58
C GLY A 20 -14.98 -28.67 -11.69
N ASP A 21 -14.15 -29.54 -11.13
CA ASP A 21 -14.58 -30.52 -10.13
C ASP A 21 -14.86 -29.85 -8.77
N TYR A 22 -15.87 -28.98 -8.79
CA TYR A 22 -16.26 -28.19 -7.62
C TYR A 22 -16.89 -28.99 -6.49
N ALA A 23 -17.11 -30.30 -6.68
CA ALA A 23 -17.45 -31.20 -5.58
C ALA A 23 -16.26 -31.38 -4.62
N VAL A 24 -15.02 -31.24 -5.11
CA VAL A 24 -13.79 -31.35 -4.31
C VAL A 24 -13.34 -30.00 -3.79
N VAL A 25 -13.20 -28.97 -4.64
CA VAL A 25 -12.85 -27.60 -4.23
C VAL A 25 -13.82 -26.60 -4.88
N HIS A 26 -14.76 -26.10 -4.07
CA HIS A 26 -15.76 -25.15 -4.53
C HIS A 26 -15.29 -23.69 -4.34
N PRO A 27 -15.44 -22.81 -5.36
CA PRO A 27 -14.97 -21.43 -5.28
C PRO A 27 -15.66 -20.59 -4.19
N ASN A 28 -16.95 -20.85 -3.89
CA ASN A 28 -17.66 -20.11 -2.86
C ASN A 28 -17.54 -20.78 -1.48
N ASP A 29 -17.73 -22.09 -1.40
CA ASP A 29 -17.86 -22.78 -0.12
C ASP A 29 -16.51 -23.06 0.54
N HIS A 30 -15.44 -23.19 -0.27
CA HIS A 30 -14.08 -23.41 0.22
C HIS A 30 -13.19 -22.17 0.08
N VAL A 31 -13.00 -21.63 -1.14
CA VAL A 31 -12.06 -20.51 -1.37
C VAL A 31 -12.59 -19.22 -0.75
N ASN A 32 -13.89 -18.93 -0.89
CA ASN A 32 -14.51 -17.72 -0.33
C ASN A 32 -15.05 -17.89 1.10
N ALA A 33 -14.79 -19.03 1.74
CA ALA A 33 -15.27 -19.30 3.08
C ALA A 33 -14.84 -18.19 4.06
N SER A 34 -15.80 -17.66 4.83
CA SER A 34 -15.59 -16.58 5.79
C SER A 34 -15.07 -15.25 5.21
N GLN A 35 -15.15 -15.06 3.90
CA GLN A 35 -14.71 -13.84 3.23
C GLN A 35 -15.89 -13.01 2.73
N SER A 36 -15.67 -11.71 2.62
CA SER A 36 -16.59 -10.76 1.99
C SER A 36 -15.81 -9.86 1.03
N THR A 37 -16.50 -9.29 0.04
CA THR A 37 -15.92 -8.20 -0.76
C THR A 37 -15.56 -6.99 0.12
N ASN A 38 -16.28 -6.83 1.24
CA ASN A 38 -16.09 -5.69 2.15
C ASN A 38 -14.79 -5.76 2.96
N ASP A 39 -14.21 -6.93 3.17
CA ASP A 39 -12.92 -7.09 3.84
C ASP A 39 -11.78 -7.44 2.89
N VAL A 40 -12.00 -8.32 1.92
CA VAL A 40 -10.94 -8.78 1.00
C VAL A 40 -10.53 -7.71 0.01
N TYR A 41 -11.48 -7.00 -0.63
CA TYR A 41 -11.16 -6.01 -1.66
C TYR A 41 -10.38 -4.80 -1.10
N PRO A 42 -10.82 -4.13 -0.02
CA PRO A 42 -10.04 -3.03 0.55
C PRO A 42 -8.68 -3.50 1.10
N SER A 43 -8.59 -4.71 1.65
CA SER A 43 -7.30 -5.27 2.08
C SER A 43 -6.35 -5.50 0.91
N ALA A 44 -6.84 -6.06 -0.20
CA ALA A 44 -6.06 -6.23 -1.43
C ALA A 44 -5.59 -4.88 -2.00
N LEU A 45 -6.45 -3.85 -1.99
CA LEU A 45 -6.09 -2.50 -2.42
C LEU A 45 -4.98 -1.89 -1.54
N ARG A 46 -5.11 -2.00 -0.21
CA ARG A 46 -4.08 -1.52 0.73
C ARG A 46 -2.75 -2.21 0.50
N LEU A 47 -2.75 -3.52 0.30
CA LEU A 47 -1.56 -4.31 0.00
C LEU A 47 -0.88 -3.86 -1.31
N ALA A 48 -1.67 -3.69 -2.37
CA ALA A 48 -1.16 -3.20 -3.65
C ALA A 48 -0.58 -1.78 -3.54
N LEU A 49 -1.23 -0.88 -2.81
CA LEU A 49 -0.73 0.48 -2.55
C LEU A 49 0.55 0.45 -1.71
N TRP A 50 0.62 -0.41 -0.69
CA TRP A 50 1.81 -0.58 0.14
C TRP A 50 3.02 -1.03 -0.69
N GLU A 51 2.83 -2.00 -1.58
CA GLU A 51 3.88 -2.48 -2.47
C GLU A 51 4.32 -1.37 -3.46
N LYS A 52 3.37 -0.72 -4.13
CA LYS A 52 3.66 0.32 -5.13
C LYS A 52 4.30 1.56 -4.51
N SER A 53 3.86 1.99 -3.34
CA SER A 53 4.49 3.11 -2.63
C SER A 53 5.91 2.77 -2.17
N GLY A 54 6.20 1.49 -1.85
CA GLY A 54 7.56 1.02 -1.59
C GLY A 54 8.49 1.13 -2.79
N GLN A 55 7.98 0.94 -4.01
CA GLN A 55 8.73 1.14 -5.24
C GLN A 55 8.96 2.62 -5.55
N LEU A 56 8.05 3.50 -5.15
CA LEU A 56 8.15 4.95 -5.36
C LEU A 56 9.18 5.60 -4.42
N GLN A 57 9.30 5.14 -3.19
CA GLN A 57 10.14 5.77 -2.16
C GLN A 57 11.60 5.97 -2.57
N PRO A 58 12.33 4.96 -3.13
CA PRO A 58 13.70 5.17 -3.58
C PRO A 58 13.82 6.16 -4.74
N GLN A 59 12.79 6.31 -5.57
CA GLN A 59 12.78 7.28 -6.67
C GLN A 59 12.66 8.72 -6.14
N LEU A 60 11.83 8.94 -5.11
CA LEU A 60 11.75 10.24 -4.44
C LEU A 60 13.08 10.60 -3.77
N THR A 61 13.71 9.65 -3.09
CA THR A 61 15.02 9.85 -2.47
C THR A 61 16.09 10.21 -3.51
N ALA A 62 16.14 9.52 -4.64
CA ALA A 62 17.08 9.80 -5.72
C ALA A 62 16.85 11.20 -6.32
N LEU A 63 15.59 11.59 -6.52
CA LEU A 63 15.25 12.92 -7.01
C LEU A 63 15.66 14.00 -6.01
N ARG A 64 15.37 13.83 -4.71
CA ARG A 64 15.79 14.74 -3.66
C ARG A 64 17.31 14.93 -3.63
N GLN A 65 18.06 13.83 -3.65
CA GLN A 65 19.54 13.89 -3.69
C GLN A 65 20.07 14.62 -4.93
N SER A 66 19.43 14.44 -6.08
CA SER A 66 19.79 15.16 -7.30
C SER A 66 19.54 16.66 -7.17
N LEU A 67 18.46 17.07 -6.51
CA LEU A 67 18.13 18.47 -6.26
C LEU A 67 19.10 19.08 -5.22
N GLU A 68 19.49 18.35 -4.17
CA GLU A 68 20.52 18.77 -3.20
C GLU A 68 21.86 19.01 -3.89
N ALA A 69 22.31 18.09 -4.74
CA ALA A 69 23.54 18.27 -5.51
C ALA A 69 23.48 19.51 -6.44
N LYS A 70 22.31 19.76 -7.05
CA LYS A 70 22.09 20.99 -7.85
C LYS A 70 22.04 22.24 -7.00
N ALA A 71 21.51 22.18 -5.80
CA ALA A 71 21.52 23.29 -4.85
C ALA A 71 22.95 23.72 -4.51
N GLU A 72 23.83 22.76 -4.24
CA GLU A 72 25.26 23.01 -4.01
C GLU A 72 25.96 23.57 -5.26
N GLN A 73 25.75 22.95 -6.42
CA GLN A 73 26.34 23.38 -7.70
C GLN A 73 25.96 24.82 -8.04
N PHE A 74 24.73 25.24 -7.75
CA PHE A 74 24.19 26.54 -8.12
C PHE A 74 24.18 27.57 -6.98
N ALA A 75 24.85 27.29 -5.87
CA ALA A 75 24.85 28.14 -4.67
C ALA A 75 25.33 29.59 -4.97
N GLY A 76 26.26 29.76 -5.91
CA GLY A 76 26.78 31.07 -6.27
C GLY A 76 26.07 31.76 -7.43
N ILE A 77 25.06 31.14 -8.06
CA ILE A 77 24.37 31.71 -9.22
C ILE A 77 23.23 32.62 -8.76
N LEU A 78 23.38 33.94 -8.96
CA LEU A 78 22.35 34.92 -8.63
C LEU A 78 21.22 34.89 -9.65
N LYS A 79 20.00 35.03 -9.15
CA LYS A 79 18.78 35.20 -9.93
C LYS A 79 17.80 36.13 -9.21
N ILE A 80 16.79 36.61 -9.90
CA ILE A 80 15.66 37.26 -9.26
C ILE A 80 14.63 36.20 -8.86
N GLY A 81 14.26 36.20 -7.57
CA GLY A 81 13.11 35.45 -7.08
C GLY A 81 11.81 36.04 -7.59
N ARG A 82 10.76 35.23 -7.71
CA ARG A 82 9.46 35.67 -8.19
C ARG A 82 8.36 35.35 -7.20
N THR A 83 7.45 36.30 -7.03
CA THR A 83 6.20 36.14 -6.30
C THR A 83 5.04 36.64 -7.19
N GLN A 84 3.93 35.92 -7.20
CA GLN A 84 2.77 36.27 -8.04
C GLN A 84 3.14 36.54 -9.52
N LEU A 85 4.06 35.74 -10.08
CA LEU A 85 4.58 35.88 -11.46
C LEU A 85 5.33 37.19 -11.75
N GLN A 86 5.72 37.94 -10.70
CA GLN A 86 6.46 39.20 -10.81
C GLN A 86 7.83 39.06 -10.17
N ASP A 87 8.78 39.89 -10.61
CA ASP A 87 10.10 39.99 -10.04
C ASP A 87 9.99 40.52 -8.58
N ALA A 88 10.68 39.86 -7.67
CA ALA A 88 10.69 40.23 -6.25
C ALA A 88 12.14 40.60 -5.82
N VAL A 89 12.78 39.76 -5.03
CA VAL A 89 14.09 40.03 -4.46
C VAL A 89 15.16 39.10 -4.99
N PRO A 90 16.46 39.51 -4.99
CA PRO A 90 17.56 38.65 -5.36
C PRO A 90 17.62 37.39 -4.47
N MET A 91 17.92 36.27 -5.10
CA MET A 91 18.21 34.99 -4.45
C MET A 91 19.23 34.23 -5.26
N THR A 92 19.69 33.08 -4.75
CA THR A 92 20.51 32.17 -5.58
C THR A 92 19.65 31.07 -6.18
N LEU A 93 20.07 30.58 -7.35
CA LEU A 93 19.44 29.40 -7.96
C LEU A 93 19.58 28.18 -7.05
N GLY A 94 20.69 28.08 -6.30
CA GLY A 94 20.89 27.04 -5.29
C GLY A 94 19.83 27.04 -4.19
N GLN A 95 19.40 28.22 -3.73
CA GLN A 95 18.31 28.33 -2.75
C GLN A 95 16.98 27.82 -3.28
N GLU A 96 16.67 28.02 -4.57
CA GLU A 96 15.46 27.49 -5.19
C GLU A 96 15.49 25.95 -5.24
N PHE A 97 16.61 25.35 -5.68
CA PHE A 97 16.77 23.88 -5.68
C PHE A 97 16.75 23.28 -4.28
N ALA A 98 17.35 23.96 -3.29
CA ALA A 98 17.28 23.53 -1.88
C ALA A 98 15.85 23.52 -1.34
N ALA A 99 15.03 24.49 -1.73
CA ALA A 99 13.62 24.52 -1.35
C ALA A 99 12.86 23.29 -1.94
N PHE A 100 13.08 22.95 -3.21
CA PHE A 100 12.50 21.76 -3.82
C PHE A 100 12.96 20.47 -3.12
N ALA A 101 14.24 20.35 -2.79
CA ALA A 101 14.76 19.21 -2.04
C ALA A 101 14.10 19.09 -0.65
N SER A 102 13.92 20.20 0.04
CA SER A 102 13.24 20.25 1.35
C SER A 102 11.78 19.80 1.27
N MET A 103 11.06 20.20 0.21
CA MET A 103 9.68 19.73 -0.04
C MET A 103 9.63 18.22 -0.23
N LEU A 104 10.52 17.66 -1.06
CA LEU A 104 10.58 16.21 -1.27
C LEU A 104 10.96 15.45 0.01
N ALA A 105 11.86 15.98 0.83
CA ALA A 105 12.17 15.38 2.14
C ALA A 105 10.94 15.31 3.05
N ALA A 106 10.05 16.30 2.98
CA ALA A 106 8.80 16.27 3.72
C ALA A 106 7.83 15.21 3.12
N ASP A 107 7.79 15.08 1.81
CA ASP A 107 6.92 14.10 1.13
C ASP A 107 7.41 12.66 1.33
N GLU A 108 8.72 12.41 1.39
CA GLU A 108 9.29 11.10 1.77
C GLU A 108 8.79 10.66 3.16
N ARG A 109 8.82 11.59 4.15
CA ARG A 109 8.30 11.28 5.49
C ARG A 109 6.80 11.00 5.50
N ARG A 110 6.00 11.81 4.78
CA ARG A 110 4.55 11.61 4.66
C ARG A 110 4.23 10.28 3.98
N LEU A 111 4.97 9.93 2.93
CA LEU A 111 4.81 8.65 2.25
C LEU A 111 5.13 7.47 3.18
N ALA A 112 6.21 7.57 3.96
CA ALA A 112 6.56 6.53 4.92
C ALA A 112 5.47 6.33 5.98
N GLN A 113 4.92 7.42 6.53
CA GLN A 113 3.81 7.37 7.49
C GLN A 113 2.55 6.76 6.86
N ALA A 114 2.16 7.22 5.67
CA ALA A 114 1.00 6.66 4.96
C ALA A 114 1.17 5.16 4.66
N ARG A 115 2.39 4.72 4.33
CA ARG A 115 2.66 3.30 4.12
C ARG A 115 2.48 2.46 5.39
N GLU A 116 2.83 2.98 6.54
CA GLU A 116 2.61 2.28 7.81
C GLU A 116 1.11 2.08 8.07
N GLU A 117 0.30 3.09 7.82
CA GLU A 117 -1.17 3.01 7.95
C GLU A 117 -1.81 2.01 6.96
N LEU A 118 -1.19 1.78 5.80
CA LEU A 118 -1.66 0.78 4.83
C LEU A 118 -1.48 -0.67 5.33
N THR A 119 -0.68 -0.90 6.35
CA THR A 119 -0.49 -2.24 6.95
C THR A 119 -1.67 -2.66 7.82
N GLU A 120 -2.51 -1.74 8.24
CA GLU A 120 -3.75 -2.02 8.95
C GLU A 120 -4.85 -2.40 7.96
N VAL A 121 -5.40 -3.60 8.09
CA VAL A 121 -6.40 -4.15 7.17
C VAL A 121 -7.62 -4.63 7.93
N ASN A 122 -8.77 -4.60 7.28
CA ASN A 122 -10.03 -5.12 7.80
C ASN A 122 -10.28 -6.59 7.43
N LEU A 123 -9.25 -7.31 7.01
CA LEU A 123 -9.32 -8.71 6.65
C LEU A 123 -9.69 -9.56 7.87
N GLY A 124 -10.69 -10.41 7.71
CA GLY A 124 -11.25 -11.20 8.81
C GLY A 124 -12.50 -10.59 9.47
N GLY A 125 -12.79 -9.31 9.22
CA GLY A 125 -14.01 -8.65 9.66
C GLY A 125 -15.28 -9.12 8.95
N THR A 126 -15.12 -9.86 7.86
CA THR A 126 -16.20 -10.37 7.00
C THR A 126 -17.09 -9.26 6.43
N ALA A 127 -18.41 -9.37 6.48
CA ALA A 127 -19.33 -8.45 5.80
C ALA A 127 -19.42 -7.06 6.46
N ILE A 128 -19.42 -7.00 7.79
CA ILE A 128 -19.72 -5.77 8.57
C ILE A 128 -18.66 -5.43 9.63
N GLY A 129 -17.54 -6.14 9.65
CA GLY A 129 -16.44 -5.87 10.57
C GLY A 129 -16.47 -6.66 11.89
N THR A 130 -17.54 -7.40 12.18
CA THR A 130 -17.69 -8.16 13.43
C THR A 130 -17.15 -9.58 13.37
N GLY A 131 -16.91 -10.13 12.19
CA GLY A 131 -16.44 -11.51 12.01
C GLY A 131 -17.41 -12.59 12.53
N ILE A 132 -18.67 -12.25 12.77
CA ILE A 132 -19.65 -13.12 13.45
C ILE A 132 -19.86 -14.48 12.75
N ASN A 133 -19.64 -14.54 11.43
CA ASN A 133 -19.80 -15.75 10.63
C ASN A 133 -18.46 -16.48 10.38
N ALA A 134 -17.38 -16.02 10.98
CA ALA A 134 -16.06 -16.63 10.84
C ALA A 134 -15.76 -17.57 12.03
N PRO A 135 -14.99 -18.64 11.83
CA PRO A 135 -14.51 -19.47 12.93
C PRO A 135 -13.65 -18.67 13.91
N ALA A 136 -13.63 -19.07 15.17
CA ALA A 136 -12.77 -18.46 16.19
C ALA A 136 -11.29 -18.47 15.72
N GLY A 137 -10.59 -17.32 15.86
CA GLY A 137 -9.20 -17.15 15.46
C GLY A 137 -8.99 -16.95 13.94
N TYR A 138 -10.04 -16.85 13.15
CA TYR A 138 -9.94 -16.65 11.68
C TYR A 138 -9.20 -15.35 11.33
N ALA A 139 -9.59 -14.22 11.92
CA ALA A 139 -9.00 -12.92 11.64
C ALA A 139 -7.49 -12.92 11.92
N GLU A 140 -7.06 -13.47 13.07
CA GLU A 140 -5.65 -13.60 13.39
C GLU A 140 -4.88 -14.48 12.39
N GLN A 141 -5.45 -15.63 12.01
CA GLN A 141 -4.80 -16.58 11.11
C GLN A 141 -4.70 -16.02 9.69
N VAL A 142 -5.76 -15.38 9.18
CA VAL A 142 -5.78 -14.83 7.83
C VAL A 142 -4.85 -13.62 7.70
N CYS A 143 -4.68 -12.83 8.76
CA CYS A 143 -3.70 -11.73 8.77
C CYS A 143 -2.25 -12.20 8.94
N ARG A 144 -2.01 -13.28 9.69
CA ARG A 144 -0.65 -13.84 9.86
C ARG A 144 -0.07 -14.46 8.60
N ARG A 145 -0.89 -15.02 7.71
CA ARG A 145 -0.41 -15.67 6.48
C ARG A 145 0.18 -14.70 5.45
N PRO A 146 -0.44 -13.54 5.15
CA PRO A 146 0.19 -12.51 4.32
C PRO A 146 1.41 -11.84 4.95
N VAL A 147 1.60 -11.93 6.29
CA VAL A 147 2.73 -11.34 7.02
C VAL A 147 4.10 -11.86 6.53
N SER A 148 4.18 -13.03 5.91
CA SER A 148 5.42 -13.46 5.25
C SER A 148 5.86 -12.53 4.11
N TYR A 149 4.95 -11.67 3.61
CA TYR A 149 5.19 -10.70 2.55
C TYR A 149 5.05 -9.24 3.02
N THR A 150 4.27 -9.00 4.10
CA THR A 150 3.97 -7.65 4.61
C THR A 150 3.66 -7.73 6.11
N HIS A 151 3.99 -6.71 6.88
CA HIS A 151 3.65 -6.61 8.31
C HIS A 151 2.19 -6.15 8.51
N LEU A 152 1.21 -6.88 7.97
CA LEU A 152 -0.20 -6.54 8.09
C LEU A 152 -0.70 -6.74 9.53
N ARG A 153 -1.56 -5.84 9.99
CA ARG A 153 -2.28 -5.93 11.27
C ARG A 153 -3.78 -5.96 11.00
N ALA A 154 -4.51 -6.83 11.70
CA ALA A 154 -5.96 -6.77 11.69
C ALA A 154 -6.42 -5.48 12.37
N HIS A 155 -7.40 -4.79 11.79
CA HIS A 155 -8.09 -3.71 12.46
C HIS A 155 -8.99 -4.33 13.52
N GLU A 156 -8.62 -4.16 14.80
CA GLU A 156 -9.48 -4.58 15.91
C GLU A 156 -10.69 -3.62 15.97
N THR A 157 -11.88 -4.13 15.67
CA THR A 157 -13.09 -3.40 16.03
C THR A 157 -13.18 -3.39 17.56
N PRO A 158 -13.38 -2.21 18.19
CA PRO A 158 -13.59 -2.16 19.63
C PRO A 158 -14.75 -3.08 20.01
N GLU A 159 -14.53 -3.99 20.95
CA GLU A 159 -15.61 -4.73 21.59
C GLU A 159 -16.53 -3.69 22.27
N HIS A 160 -17.81 -3.70 21.90
CA HIS A 160 -18.84 -2.93 22.56
C HIS A 160 -19.43 -3.71 23.71
#